data_92ea7302f46e0e5fc65ddf0e7bda42bb
#
_entry.id   92ea7302f46e0e5fc65ddf0e7bda42bb
#
_cell.length_a   1.000
_cell.length_b   1.000
_cell.length_c   1.000
_cell.angle_alpha   90.00
_cell.angle_beta   90.00
_cell.angle_gamma   90.00
#
_symmetry.space_group_name_H-M   'P 1'
#
loop_
_entity.id
_entity.type
_entity.pdbx_description
1 polymer ?
#
loop_
_entity_poly.entity_id
_entity_poly.type
_entity_poly.pdbx_seq_one_letter_code
_entity_poly.pdbx_strand_id
1 'polypeptide(L)'
;MMDTDKALNRRLFWFLMLVALVVLGAGIGLRDPWPSDEPRFTLVAKQMVESGDWLFPHRGIELYSDKPPMLMWMEAAAYQLLGNWRIAFLLPSLLAGMLTLVLTWDLGRRLWNPRVGLFAAAAVLVSFQFVYQVKRAQIDPLVMMWITLANWGLLLHLLKGPNWRAYWLGCFAAGLGVITKGVGVLALLMLLPFLFARLRRWDGVSQTSGSGWRWAGGALAFLLAIALWLVPMLWVAHARGTAEYAAYVSDILFHQTAKRYEGSVGGHAQPFWYYLPVLLLHFFPLSLAYPGALRFWQRGLKDGDARLLLLLGWSLLVVFFFSLAGGKREVYLMPVLPMLALALAPTLQQTVSNRWIRRITWLAALAAGVVLVGGGIWAMLGHWTSMQQQVLERGLADNGRWLWWMGICMGAVHACLETMGIR
;
A
#
# COMPACT_ATOMS: atom_id res chain seq x y z
N MET A 1 -3.28 -20.23 -31.58
CA MET A 1 -2.63 -20.42 -30.26
C MET A 1 -2.27 -19.12 -29.56
N MET A 2 -1.57 -18.15 -30.21
CA MET A 2 -1.24 -16.83 -29.58
C MET A 2 -2.46 -15.98 -29.19
N ASP A 3 -3.55 -15.98 -29.92
CA ASP A 3 -4.74 -15.16 -29.61
C ASP A 3 -5.60 -15.75 -28.50
N THR A 4 -5.68 -17.08 -28.41
CA THR A 4 -6.32 -17.78 -27.30
C THR A 4 -5.60 -17.52 -25.96
N ASP A 5 -4.26 -17.50 -25.95
CA ASP A 5 -3.48 -17.18 -24.74
C ASP A 5 -3.65 -15.72 -24.29
N LYS A 6 -3.75 -14.78 -25.22
CA LYS A 6 -4.02 -13.35 -24.91
C LYS A 6 -5.44 -13.17 -24.34
N ALA A 7 -6.44 -13.82 -24.95
CA ALA A 7 -7.81 -13.76 -24.47
C ALA A 7 -7.95 -14.38 -23.07
N LEU A 8 -7.31 -15.53 -22.83
CA LEU A 8 -7.28 -16.19 -21.51
C LEU A 8 -6.64 -15.29 -20.45
N ASN A 9 -5.47 -14.72 -20.71
CA ASN A 9 -4.78 -13.83 -19.75
C ASN A 9 -5.63 -12.58 -19.43
N ARG A 10 -6.35 -12.03 -20.40
CA ARG A 10 -7.27 -10.91 -20.18
C ARG A 10 -8.48 -11.32 -19.33
N ARG A 11 -9.05 -12.50 -19.55
CA ARG A 11 -10.15 -13.03 -18.71
C ARG A 11 -9.68 -13.26 -17.27
N LEU A 12 -8.50 -13.87 -17.09
CA LEU A 12 -7.92 -14.09 -15.77
C LEU A 12 -7.62 -12.78 -15.04
N PHE A 13 -7.17 -11.75 -15.74
CA PHE A 13 -6.98 -10.42 -15.14
C PHE A 13 -8.30 -9.84 -14.62
N TRP A 14 -9.36 -9.85 -15.43
CA TRP A 14 -10.66 -9.33 -14.98
C TRP A 14 -11.26 -10.17 -13.86
N PHE A 15 -11.08 -11.49 -13.90
CA PHE A 15 -11.45 -12.37 -12.78
C PHE A 15 -10.70 -12.00 -11.49
N LEU A 16 -9.38 -11.79 -11.58
CA LEU A 16 -8.58 -11.34 -10.44
C LEU A 16 -9.07 -9.98 -9.90
N MET A 17 -9.40 -9.03 -10.79
CA MET A 17 -9.93 -7.73 -10.37
C MET A 17 -11.31 -7.85 -9.72
N LEU A 18 -12.17 -8.74 -10.21
CA LEU A 18 -13.47 -9.02 -9.59
C LEU A 18 -13.28 -9.63 -8.19
N VAL A 19 -12.41 -10.62 -8.06
CA VAL A 19 -12.07 -11.21 -6.73
C VAL A 19 -11.51 -10.15 -5.80
N ALA A 20 -10.59 -9.31 -6.29
CA ALA A 20 -10.02 -8.21 -5.50
C ALA A 20 -11.12 -7.23 -5.05
N LEU A 21 -12.03 -6.84 -5.93
CA LEU A 21 -13.15 -5.95 -5.60
C LEU A 21 -14.05 -6.56 -4.52
N VAL A 22 -14.38 -7.85 -4.63
CA VAL A 22 -15.19 -8.55 -3.63
C VAL A 22 -14.45 -8.63 -2.29
N VAL A 23 -13.19 -9.07 -2.29
CA VAL A 23 -12.41 -9.25 -1.05
C VAL A 23 -12.14 -7.91 -0.36
N LEU A 24 -11.68 -6.91 -1.10
CA LEU A 24 -11.33 -5.61 -0.54
C LEU A 24 -12.55 -4.74 -0.25
N GLY A 25 -13.60 -4.85 -1.06
CA GLY A 25 -14.84 -4.08 -0.93
C GLY A 25 -15.83 -4.65 0.09
N ALA A 26 -15.67 -5.91 0.49
CA ALA A 26 -16.56 -6.53 1.47
C ALA A 26 -16.58 -5.73 2.80
N GLY A 27 -17.77 -5.37 3.26
CA GLY A 27 -17.99 -4.59 4.49
C GLY A 27 -18.08 -3.07 4.28
N ILE A 28 -17.83 -2.55 3.09
CA ILE A 28 -18.06 -1.12 2.77
C ILE A 28 -19.56 -0.84 2.83
N GLY A 29 -19.91 0.25 3.51
CA GLY A 29 -21.32 0.63 3.74
C GLY A 29 -21.99 -0.09 4.92
N LEU A 30 -21.37 -1.12 5.50
CA LEU A 30 -21.94 -1.94 6.56
C LEU A 30 -21.39 -1.64 7.95
N ARG A 31 -20.34 -0.85 8.08
CA ARG A 31 -19.71 -0.52 9.35
C ARG A 31 -19.40 0.96 9.49
N ASP A 32 -19.27 1.39 10.72
CA ASP A 32 -18.74 2.71 11.09
C ASP A 32 -17.21 2.69 11.24
N PRO A 33 -16.53 3.85 11.28
CA PRO A 33 -15.09 3.92 11.47
C PRO A 33 -14.64 3.26 12.78
N TRP A 34 -13.57 2.46 12.72
CA TRP A 34 -13.00 1.76 13.88
C TRP A 34 -11.78 2.47 14.46
N PRO A 35 -11.65 2.56 15.79
CA PRO A 35 -10.47 3.14 16.43
C PRO A 35 -9.19 2.42 16.01
N SER A 36 -8.03 3.07 16.06
CA SER A 36 -7.79 4.42 16.59
C SER A 36 -7.77 5.50 15.50
N ASP A 37 -7.43 5.15 14.24
CA ASP A 37 -7.11 6.13 13.19
C ASP A 37 -8.33 6.51 12.33
N GLU A 38 -9.21 5.54 12.01
CA GLU A 38 -10.33 5.79 11.09
C GLU A 38 -11.28 6.89 11.56
N PRO A 39 -11.75 6.89 12.84
CA PRO A 39 -12.64 7.96 13.30
C PRO A 39 -12.00 9.33 13.22
N ARG A 40 -10.67 9.41 13.45
CA ARG A 40 -9.93 10.66 13.41
C ARG A 40 -9.92 11.25 11.99
N PHE A 41 -9.57 10.42 10.97
CA PHE A 41 -9.51 10.89 9.59
C PHE A 41 -10.90 11.24 9.06
N THR A 42 -11.89 10.39 9.34
CA THR A 42 -13.29 10.60 8.91
C THR A 42 -13.89 11.86 9.57
N LEU A 43 -13.60 12.12 10.86
CA LEU A 43 -14.04 13.35 11.53
C LEU A 43 -13.47 14.59 10.87
N VAL A 44 -12.16 14.60 10.58
CA VAL A 44 -11.51 15.71 9.90
C VAL A 44 -12.11 15.92 8.50
N ALA A 45 -12.31 14.85 7.74
CA ALA A 45 -12.94 14.93 6.42
C ALA A 45 -14.39 15.47 6.50
N LYS A 46 -15.15 15.05 7.53
CA LYS A 46 -16.51 15.55 7.77
C LYS A 46 -16.51 17.04 8.08
N GLN A 47 -15.61 17.50 8.96
CA GLN A 47 -15.49 18.92 9.27
C GLN A 47 -15.07 19.76 8.07
N MET A 48 -14.22 19.23 7.16
CA MET A 48 -13.89 19.90 5.89
C MET A 48 -15.14 20.13 5.02
N VAL A 49 -16.04 19.14 4.95
CA VAL A 49 -17.30 19.26 4.18
C VAL A 49 -18.25 20.26 4.84
N GLU A 50 -18.37 20.23 6.18
CA GLU A 50 -19.29 21.09 6.94
C GLU A 50 -18.84 22.55 6.99
N SER A 51 -17.54 22.80 7.13
CA SER A 51 -16.98 24.16 7.23
C SER A 51 -16.65 24.78 5.87
N GLY A 52 -16.45 23.96 4.83
CA GLY A 52 -15.91 24.40 3.55
C GLY A 52 -14.40 24.71 3.57
N ASP A 53 -13.70 24.57 4.70
CA ASP A 53 -12.25 24.76 4.80
C ASP A 53 -11.51 23.45 4.51
N TRP A 54 -11.13 23.28 3.25
CA TRP A 54 -10.38 22.11 2.77
C TRP A 54 -8.87 22.26 2.93
N LEU A 55 -8.42 23.48 3.20
CA LEU A 55 -6.98 23.78 3.22
C LEU A 55 -6.38 23.60 4.61
N PHE A 56 -7.14 23.95 5.65
CA PHE A 56 -6.74 23.83 7.04
C PHE A 56 -7.66 22.84 7.77
N PRO A 57 -7.25 21.56 7.81
CA PRO A 57 -8.02 20.54 8.51
C PRO A 57 -8.24 20.86 9.97
N HIS A 58 -9.43 20.58 10.50
CA HIS A 58 -9.75 20.70 11.91
C HIS A 58 -10.10 19.35 12.52
N ARG A 59 -9.77 19.17 13.78
CA ARG A 59 -10.24 18.08 14.62
C ARG A 59 -10.90 18.67 15.88
N GLY A 60 -12.21 18.81 15.83
CA GLY A 60 -12.95 19.64 16.79
C GLY A 60 -12.68 21.12 16.53
N ILE A 61 -12.22 21.82 17.55
CA ILE A 61 -11.88 23.25 17.48
C ILE A 61 -10.43 23.53 17.09
N GLU A 62 -9.56 22.50 17.09
CA GLU A 62 -8.12 22.66 16.87
C GLU A 62 -7.74 22.35 15.41
N LEU A 63 -6.75 23.09 14.89
CA LEU A 63 -6.13 22.77 13.60
C LEU A 63 -5.41 21.42 13.66
N TYR A 64 -5.66 20.57 12.69
CA TYR A 64 -5.10 19.23 12.61
C TYR A 64 -3.84 19.20 11.75
N SER A 65 -2.67 19.25 12.37
CA SER A 65 -1.34 19.30 11.74
C SER A 65 -0.63 17.93 11.67
N ASP A 66 -1.21 16.85 12.22
CA ASP A 66 -0.55 15.55 12.31
C ASP A 66 -0.20 14.93 10.94
N LYS A 67 -1.02 15.19 9.92
CA LYS A 67 -0.86 14.60 8.59
C LYS A 67 -1.30 15.60 7.51
N PRO A 68 -0.62 15.57 6.32
CA PRO A 68 -1.10 16.26 5.14
C PRO A 68 -2.50 15.78 4.71
N PRO A 69 -3.32 16.61 4.02
CA PRO A 69 -4.77 16.43 3.91
C PRO A 69 -5.25 15.42 2.86
N MET A 70 -4.37 14.79 2.06
CA MET A 70 -4.75 14.01 0.87
C MET A 70 -5.82 12.95 1.14
N LEU A 71 -5.70 12.14 2.22
CA LEU A 71 -6.71 11.13 2.54
C LEU A 71 -8.05 11.79 2.86
N MET A 72 -8.05 12.81 3.71
CA MET A 72 -9.25 13.53 4.12
C MET A 72 -9.93 14.22 2.94
N TRP A 73 -9.16 14.79 2.01
CA TRP A 73 -9.70 15.32 0.74
C TRP A 73 -10.42 14.25 -0.07
N MET A 74 -9.84 13.06 -0.19
CA MET A 74 -10.46 11.98 -0.94
C MET A 74 -11.72 11.43 -0.25
N GLU A 75 -11.73 11.35 1.08
CA GLU A 75 -12.92 10.96 1.86
C GLU A 75 -14.03 12.01 1.73
N ALA A 76 -13.70 13.30 1.88
CA ALA A 76 -14.63 14.41 1.72
C ALA A 76 -15.21 14.46 0.30
N ALA A 77 -14.39 14.34 -0.73
CA ALA A 77 -14.83 14.27 -2.12
C ALA A 77 -15.74 13.06 -2.38
N ALA A 78 -15.38 11.89 -1.85
CA ALA A 78 -16.20 10.69 -1.95
C ALA A 78 -17.57 10.90 -1.28
N TYR A 79 -17.62 11.57 -0.14
CA TYR A 79 -18.89 11.90 0.52
C TYR A 79 -19.73 12.87 -0.30
N GLN A 80 -19.14 13.93 -0.86
CA GLN A 80 -19.87 14.87 -1.72
C GLN A 80 -20.49 14.21 -2.95
N LEU A 81 -19.83 13.15 -3.48
CA LEU A 81 -20.32 12.41 -4.64
C LEU A 81 -21.41 11.38 -4.27
N LEU A 82 -21.31 10.74 -3.10
CA LEU A 82 -22.12 9.57 -2.75
C LEU A 82 -23.16 9.84 -1.65
N GLY A 83 -23.00 10.91 -0.87
CA GLY A 83 -23.89 11.26 0.25
C GLY A 83 -23.88 10.27 1.42
N ASN A 84 -22.93 9.35 1.49
CA ASN A 84 -22.90 8.29 2.50
C ASN A 84 -21.50 8.12 3.12
N TRP A 85 -21.36 8.46 4.39
CA TRP A 85 -20.09 8.37 5.12
C TRP A 85 -19.60 6.93 5.28
N ARG A 86 -20.50 5.94 5.46
CA ARG A 86 -20.10 4.53 5.60
C ARG A 86 -19.44 3.95 4.35
N ILE A 87 -19.67 4.58 3.18
CA ILE A 87 -18.98 4.24 1.94
C ILE A 87 -17.77 5.14 1.75
N ALA A 88 -17.94 6.45 1.93
CA ALA A 88 -16.96 7.47 1.59
C ALA A 88 -15.62 7.30 2.30
N PHE A 89 -15.61 6.93 3.59
CA PHE A 89 -14.35 6.82 4.35
C PHE A 89 -13.47 5.63 3.94
N LEU A 90 -14.05 4.56 3.36
CA LEU A 90 -13.29 3.39 2.90
C LEU A 90 -12.96 3.41 1.40
N LEU A 91 -13.71 4.18 0.62
CA LEU A 91 -13.57 4.21 -0.83
C LEU A 91 -12.17 4.60 -1.32
N PRO A 92 -11.48 5.61 -0.74
CA PRO A 92 -10.12 5.96 -1.14
C PRO A 92 -9.13 4.79 -0.98
N SER A 93 -9.20 4.05 0.12
CA SER A 93 -8.35 2.87 0.35
C SER A 93 -8.66 1.73 -0.62
N LEU A 94 -9.93 1.46 -0.93
CA LEU A 94 -10.33 0.47 -1.94
C LEU A 94 -9.76 0.83 -3.32
N LEU A 95 -9.96 2.08 -3.77
CA LEU A 95 -9.47 2.55 -5.07
C LEU A 95 -7.94 2.50 -5.15
N ALA A 96 -7.26 2.88 -4.07
CA ALA A 96 -5.80 2.77 -3.97
C ALA A 96 -5.32 1.32 -4.08
N GLY A 97 -5.96 0.40 -3.39
CA GLY A 97 -5.66 -1.03 -3.49
C GLY A 97 -5.87 -1.57 -4.90
N MET A 98 -7.03 -1.29 -5.51
CA MET A 98 -7.35 -1.72 -6.88
C MET A 98 -6.35 -1.17 -7.89
N LEU A 99 -6.02 0.12 -7.82
CA LEU A 99 -5.04 0.72 -8.73
C LEU A 99 -3.63 0.15 -8.51
N THR A 100 -3.24 -0.13 -7.28
CA THR A 100 -1.96 -0.82 -6.98
C THR A 100 -1.88 -2.18 -7.68
N LEU A 101 -2.95 -2.98 -7.65
CA LEU A 101 -2.99 -4.27 -8.34
C LEU A 101 -2.89 -4.11 -9.86
N VAL A 102 -3.62 -3.16 -10.45
CA VAL A 102 -3.56 -2.87 -11.89
C VAL A 102 -2.15 -2.45 -12.30
N LEU A 103 -1.51 -1.54 -11.57
CA LEU A 103 -0.16 -1.07 -11.86
C LEU A 103 0.88 -2.20 -11.73
N THR A 104 0.74 -3.04 -10.70
CA THR A 104 1.61 -4.20 -10.49
C THR A 104 1.47 -5.21 -11.62
N TRP A 105 0.24 -5.52 -12.03
CA TRP A 105 -0.01 -6.38 -13.18
C TRP A 105 0.58 -5.80 -14.46
N ASP A 106 0.36 -4.51 -14.73
CA ASP A 106 0.84 -3.86 -15.95
C ASP A 106 2.38 -3.83 -16.01
N LEU A 107 3.05 -3.56 -14.90
CA LEU A 107 4.51 -3.67 -14.81
C LEU A 107 4.99 -5.10 -15.08
N GLY A 108 4.40 -6.09 -14.41
CA GLY A 108 4.80 -7.48 -14.56
C GLY A 108 4.67 -7.97 -16.01
N ARG A 109 3.56 -7.63 -16.68
CA ARG A 109 3.36 -8.01 -18.09
C ARG A 109 4.31 -7.30 -19.05
N ARG A 110 4.73 -6.07 -18.75
CA ARG A 110 5.65 -5.29 -19.59
C ARG A 110 7.11 -5.66 -19.36
N LEU A 111 7.48 -5.97 -18.11
CA LEU A 111 8.85 -6.33 -17.77
C LEU A 111 9.18 -7.77 -18.16
N TRP A 112 8.21 -8.69 -18.10
CA TRP A 112 8.37 -10.11 -18.43
C TRP A 112 7.30 -10.58 -19.42
N ASN A 113 6.13 -10.97 -18.92
CA ASN A 113 5.01 -11.46 -19.73
C ASN A 113 3.68 -11.36 -18.98
N PRO A 114 2.52 -11.54 -19.65
CA PRO A 114 1.20 -11.43 -19.03
C PRO A 114 0.95 -12.34 -17.85
N ARG A 115 1.50 -13.58 -17.85
CA ARG A 115 1.37 -14.54 -16.74
C ARG A 115 2.11 -14.05 -15.51
N VAL A 116 3.33 -13.54 -15.67
CA VAL A 116 4.12 -12.95 -14.58
C VAL A 116 3.39 -11.75 -13.97
N GLY A 117 2.76 -10.92 -14.80
CA GLY A 117 1.92 -9.82 -14.31
C GLY A 117 0.76 -10.31 -13.43
N LEU A 118 0.07 -11.37 -13.85
CA LEU A 118 -1.01 -11.97 -13.06
C LEU A 118 -0.51 -12.53 -11.73
N PHE A 119 0.60 -13.27 -11.74
CA PHE A 119 1.21 -13.79 -10.51
C PHE A 119 1.65 -12.67 -9.56
N ALA A 120 2.23 -11.58 -10.08
CA ALA A 120 2.64 -10.44 -9.26
C ALA A 120 1.43 -9.78 -8.57
N ALA A 121 0.38 -9.46 -9.32
CA ALA A 121 -0.83 -8.86 -8.76
C ALA A 121 -1.55 -9.79 -7.78
N ALA A 122 -1.67 -11.09 -8.10
CA ALA A 122 -2.25 -12.08 -7.21
C ALA A 122 -1.44 -12.21 -5.92
N ALA A 123 -0.11 -12.20 -5.99
CA ALA A 123 0.77 -12.26 -4.82
C ALA A 123 0.61 -11.04 -3.89
N VAL A 124 0.42 -9.84 -4.46
CA VAL A 124 0.07 -8.64 -3.68
C VAL A 124 -1.30 -8.82 -3.02
N LEU A 125 -2.32 -9.26 -3.78
CA LEU A 125 -3.69 -9.41 -3.28
C LEU A 125 -3.77 -10.41 -2.10
N VAL A 126 -3.06 -11.53 -2.16
CA VAL A 126 -3.12 -12.54 -1.09
C VAL A 126 -2.24 -12.21 0.11
N SER A 127 -1.40 -11.17 0.05
CA SER A 127 -0.55 -10.78 1.17
C SER A 127 -1.38 -10.20 2.31
N PHE A 128 -1.19 -10.73 3.52
CA PHE A 128 -1.96 -10.32 4.70
C PHE A 128 -1.96 -8.81 4.92
N GLN A 129 -0.78 -8.19 4.90
CA GLN A 129 -0.63 -6.75 5.13
C GLN A 129 -1.42 -5.90 4.12
N PHE A 130 -1.45 -6.34 2.84
CA PHE A 130 -2.19 -5.63 1.81
C PHE A 130 -3.69 -5.63 2.08
N VAL A 131 -4.28 -6.81 2.27
CA VAL A 131 -5.73 -6.93 2.53
C VAL A 131 -6.11 -6.21 3.82
N TYR A 132 -5.33 -6.42 4.89
CA TYR A 132 -5.58 -5.82 6.18
C TYR A 132 -5.62 -4.29 6.13
N GLN A 133 -4.67 -3.66 5.44
CA GLN A 133 -4.58 -2.21 5.37
C GLN A 133 -5.57 -1.58 4.37
N VAL A 134 -5.79 -2.21 3.22
CA VAL A 134 -6.73 -1.68 2.20
C VAL A 134 -8.18 -1.74 2.68
N LYS A 135 -8.53 -2.67 3.57
CA LYS A 135 -9.86 -2.74 4.19
C LYS A 135 -10.08 -1.71 5.31
N ARG A 136 -9.13 -0.82 5.53
CA ARG A 136 -9.18 0.23 6.56
C ARG A 136 -9.00 1.60 5.93
N ALA A 137 -9.64 2.64 6.53
CA ALA A 137 -9.38 4.02 6.17
C ALA A 137 -8.03 4.45 6.75
N GLN A 138 -6.98 4.20 5.99
CA GLN A 138 -5.59 4.45 6.38
C GLN A 138 -4.87 5.21 5.27
N ILE A 139 -3.88 6.02 5.66
CA ILE A 139 -3.05 6.78 4.73
C ILE A 139 -2.14 5.84 3.92
N ASP A 140 -1.75 4.71 4.49
CA ASP A 140 -0.73 3.82 3.94
C ASP A 140 -1.11 3.16 2.60
N PRO A 141 -2.37 2.73 2.35
CA PRO A 141 -2.79 2.29 1.01
C PRO A 141 -2.61 3.35 -0.07
N LEU A 142 -2.90 4.63 0.24
CA LEU A 142 -2.70 5.72 -0.70
C LEU A 142 -1.22 5.95 -0.98
N VAL A 143 -0.38 5.96 0.04
CA VAL A 143 1.08 6.08 -0.10
C VAL A 143 1.64 4.95 -0.95
N MET A 144 1.22 3.70 -0.69
CA MET A 144 1.60 2.55 -1.50
C MET A 144 1.18 2.73 -2.97
N MET A 145 -0.03 3.18 -3.22
CA MET A 145 -0.54 3.44 -4.57
C MET A 145 0.29 4.52 -5.28
N TRP A 146 0.53 5.67 -4.65
CA TRP A 146 1.31 6.76 -5.24
C TRP A 146 2.75 6.34 -5.54
N ILE A 147 3.41 5.65 -4.60
CA ILE A 147 4.77 5.12 -4.81
C ILE A 147 4.77 4.05 -5.91
N THR A 148 3.74 3.18 -5.98
CA THR A 148 3.64 2.18 -7.05
C THR A 148 3.44 2.84 -8.41
N LEU A 149 2.61 3.89 -8.51
CA LEU A 149 2.44 4.68 -9.74
C LEU A 149 3.73 5.41 -10.12
N ALA A 150 4.44 5.96 -9.14
CA ALA A 150 5.73 6.60 -9.36
C ALA A 150 6.75 5.57 -9.90
N ASN A 151 6.89 4.43 -9.26
CA ASN A 151 7.78 3.35 -9.70
C ASN A 151 7.35 2.78 -11.07
N TRP A 152 6.04 2.71 -11.36
CA TRP A 152 5.53 2.34 -12.68
C TRP A 152 6.04 3.30 -13.76
N GLY A 153 5.90 4.59 -13.55
CA GLY A 153 6.36 5.60 -14.49
C GLY A 153 7.88 5.60 -14.67
N LEU A 154 8.62 5.50 -13.56
CA LEU A 154 10.08 5.41 -13.56
C LEU A 154 10.57 4.15 -14.28
N LEU A 155 10.08 2.97 -13.94
CA LEU A 155 10.51 1.70 -14.54
C LEU A 155 10.22 1.64 -16.05
N LEU A 156 9.08 2.17 -16.49
CA LEU A 156 8.79 2.28 -17.93
C LEU A 156 9.78 3.18 -18.65
N HIS A 157 10.18 4.30 -18.06
CA HIS A 157 11.17 5.19 -18.64
C HIS A 157 12.57 4.59 -18.62
N LEU A 158 12.96 4.02 -17.47
CA LEU A 158 14.33 3.59 -17.22
C LEU A 158 14.69 2.24 -17.87
N LEU A 159 13.70 1.35 -18.09
CA LEU A 159 13.91 0.01 -18.63
C LEU A 159 13.29 -0.21 -20.01
N LYS A 160 12.22 0.49 -20.37
CA LYS A 160 11.47 0.32 -21.63
C LYS A 160 11.47 1.57 -22.48
N GLY A 161 12.01 2.69 -21.94
CA GLY A 161 12.01 3.99 -22.59
C GLY A 161 13.10 4.24 -23.61
N PRO A 162 13.25 5.53 -23.94
CA PRO A 162 12.78 6.69 -23.16
C PRO A 162 11.28 6.96 -23.29
N ASN A 163 10.55 7.01 -22.17
CA ASN A 163 9.16 7.42 -22.10
C ASN A 163 8.99 8.59 -21.12
N TRP A 164 9.10 9.81 -21.64
CA TRP A 164 9.09 11.02 -20.83
C TRP A 164 7.76 11.29 -20.14
N ARG A 165 6.63 10.96 -20.80
CA ARG A 165 5.30 11.12 -20.18
C ARG A 165 5.15 10.24 -18.94
N ALA A 166 5.58 8.98 -19.03
CA ALA A 166 5.56 8.07 -17.88
C ALA A 166 6.50 8.54 -16.76
N TYR A 167 7.68 9.05 -17.11
CA TYR A 167 8.63 9.62 -16.15
C TYR A 167 8.06 10.83 -15.39
N TRP A 168 7.48 11.80 -16.10
CA TRP A 168 6.88 12.98 -15.48
C TRP A 168 5.66 12.61 -14.63
N LEU A 169 4.80 11.72 -15.11
CA LEU A 169 3.69 11.18 -14.31
C LEU A 169 4.19 10.48 -13.05
N GLY A 170 5.27 9.69 -13.16
CA GLY A 170 5.89 9.02 -12.01
C GLY A 170 6.42 10.02 -10.98
N CYS A 171 7.14 11.05 -11.44
CA CYS A 171 7.63 12.11 -10.56
C CYS A 171 6.47 12.90 -9.90
N PHE A 172 5.42 13.22 -10.65
CA PHE A 172 4.22 13.87 -10.13
C PHE A 172 3.53 13.01 -9.05
N ALA A 173 3.37 11.71 -9.31
CA ALA A 173 2.82 10.76 -8.35
C ALA A 173 3.67 10.67 -7.06
N ALA A 174 5.01 10.71 -7.19
CA ALA A 174 5.90 10.80 -6.02
C ALA A 174 5.61 12.05 -5.18
N GLY A 175 5.37 13.20 -5.82
CA GLY A 175 4.97 14.44 -5.14
C GLY A 175 3.61 14.34 -4.45
N LEU A 176 2.60 13.69 -5.09
CA LEU A 176 1.33 13.38 -4.44
C LEU A 176 1.50 12.47 -3.22
N GLY A 177 2.43 11.51 -3.28
CA GLY A 177 2.81 10.71 -2.13
C GLY A 177 3.43 11.54 -0.99
N VAL A 178 4.15 12.62 -1.31
CA VAL A 178 4.67 13.56 -0.28
C VAL A 178 3.53 14.27 0.44
N ILE A 179 2.57 14.84 -0.29
CA ILE A 179 1.40 15.50 0.32
C ILE A 179 0.37 14.51 0.90
N THR A 180 0.66 13.21 0.85
CA THR A 180 -0.10 12.16 1.55
C THR A 180 0.54 11.82 2.90
N LYS A 181 1.86 11.64 2.96
CA LYS A 181 2.57 11.20 4.19
C LYS A 181 4.02 11.67 4.32
N GLY A 182 4.54 12.46 3.38
CA GLY A 182 5.93 12.88 3.34
C GLY A 182 6.90 11.89 2.69
N VAL A 183 6.60 10.60 2.69
CA VAL A 183 7.52 9.53 2.23
C VAL A 183 7.43 9.21 0.73
N GLY A 184 6.59 9.91 -0.03
CA GLY A 184 6.45 9.71 -1.48
C GLY A 184 7.77 9.90 -2.25
N VAL A 185 8.66 10.75 -1.74
CA VAL A 185 10.00 10.98 -2.29
C VAL A 185 10.84 9.70 -2.40
N LEU A 186 10.56 8.67 -1.57
CA LEU A 186 11.27 7.38 -1.61
C LEU A 186 11.15 6.66 -2.96
N ALA A 187 10.12 6.95 -3.76
CA ALA A 187 10.05 6.43 -5.12
C ALA A 187 11.26 6.85 -5.97
N LEU A 188 11.77 8.07 -5.78
CA LEU A 188 12.92 8.60 -6.52
C LEU A 188 14.23 7.89 -6.18
N LEU A 189 14.31 7.13 -5.08
CA LEU A 189 15.47 6.26 -4.80
C LEU A 189 15.67 5.21 -5.90
N MET A 190 14.68 4.94 -6.78
CA MET A 190 14.81 4.09 -7.96
C MET A 190 15.91 4.58 -8.92
N LEU A 191 16.21 5.89 -8.90
CA LEU A 191 17.26 6.47 -9.72
C LEU A 191 18.67 6.02 -9.28
N LEU A 192 18.87 5.59 -8.04
CA LEU A 192 20.18 5.14 -7.55
C LEU A 192 20.60 3.79 -8.16
N PRO A 193 19.80 2.70 -8.09
CA PRO A 193 20.15 1.47 -8.79
C PRO A 193 20.17 1.64 -10.32
N PHE A 194 19.34 2.52 -10.87
CA PHE A 194 19.44 2.87 -12.29
C PHE A 194 20.79 3.51 -12.65
N LEU A 195 21.25 4.49 -11.89
CA LEU A 195 22.54 5.13 -12.10
C LEU A 195 23.69 4.12 -12.00
N PHE A 196 23.63 3.21 -11.02
CA PHE A 196 24.60 2.12 -10.89
C PHE A 196 24.63 1.23 -12.15
N ALA A 197 23.45 0.77 -12.62
CA ALA A 197 23.35 -0.04 -13.83
C ALA A 197 23.91 0.68 -15.06
N ARG A 198 23.61 1.99 -15.20
CA ARG A 198 24.11 2.81 -16.30
C ARG A 198 25.63 2.97 -16.26
N LEU A 199 26.21 3.25 -15.10
CA LEU A 199 27.66 3.38 -14.92
C LEU A 199 28.39 2.06 -15.20
N ARG A 200 27.77 0.94 -14.84
CA ARG A 200 28.29 -0.42 -15.10
C ARG A 200 27.96 -0.92 -16.52
N ARG A 201 27.27 -0.11 -17.33
CA ARG A 201 26.85 -0.45 -18.71
C ARG A 201 26.04 -1.75 -18.81
N TRP A 202 25.14 -1.98 -17.82
CA TRP A 202 24.26 -3.13 -17.88
C TRP A 202 23.28 -3.06 -19.03
N ASP A 203 23.01 -4.20 -19.68
CA ASP A 203 22.02 -4.28 -20.74
C ASP A 203 20.59 -4.06 -20.23
N GLY A 204 19.70 -3.63 -21.13
CA GLY A 204 18.30 -3.40 -20.78
C GLY A 204 18.00 -2.07 -20.09
N VAL A 205 19.00 -1.22 -19.90
CA VAL A 205 18.82 0.14 -19.37
C VAL A 205 18.63 1.13 -20.51
N SER A 206 17.63 1.98 -20.40
CA SER A 206 17.31 3.00 -21.41
C SER A 206 18.47 3.98 -21.63
N GLN A 207 18.88 4.13 -22.89
CA GLN A 207 19.87 5.12 -23.31
C GLN A 207 19.16 6.45 -23.58
N THR A 208 19.38 7.45 -22.72
CA THR A 208 18.83 8.80 -22.89
C THR A 208 19.95 9.79 -23.10
N SER A 209 20.29 10.07 -24.35
CA SER A 209 21.26 11.11 -24.70
C SER A 209 20.57 12.46 -25.01
N GLY A 210 21.21 13.56 -24.64
CA GLY A 210 20.85 14.92 -25.08
C GLY A 210 19.57 15.53 -24.50
N SER A 211 19.05 15.09 -23.36
CA SER A 211 17.74 15.51 -22.85
C SER A 211 17.73 16.00 -21.40
N GLY A 212 18.76 16.72 -20.97
CA GLY A 212 18.88 17.23 -19.58
C GLY A 212 17.64 18.01 -19.12
N TRP A 213 17.06 18.87 -19.97
CA TRP A 213 15.86 19.63 -19.63
C TRP A 213 14.61 18.74 -19.40
N ARG A 214 14.53 17.57 -20.06
CA ARG A 214 13.42 16.61 -19.85
C ARG A 214 13.54 15.92 -18.52
N TRP A 215 14.75 15.68 -18.03
CA TRP A 215 15.00 15.20 -16.66
C TRP A 215 14.58 16.26 -15.62
N ALA A 216 14.92 17.53 -15.88
CA ALA A 216 14.46 18.64 -15.04
C ALA A 216 12.92 18.77 -15.03
N GLY A 217 12.24 18.42 -16.13
CA GLY A 217 10.78 18.32 -16.18
C GLY A 217 10.18 17.36 -15.17
N GLY A 218 10.91 16.29 -14.81
CA GLY A 218 10.49 15.40 -13.73
C GLY A 218 10.57 16.06 -12.34
N ALA A 219 11.66 16.79 -12.07
CA ALA A 219 11.76 17.57 -10.84
C ALA A 219 10.65 18.63 -10.75
N LEU A 220 10.38 19.32 -11.87
CA LEU A 220 9.27 20.28 -11.94
C LEU A 220 7.92 19.60 -11.66
N ALA A 221 7.63 18.44 -12.27
CA ALA A 221 6.40 17.69 -12.04
C ALA A 221 6.24 17.28 -10.58
N PHE A 222 7.32 16.83 -9.94
CA PHE A 222 7.36 16.50 -8.51
C PHE A 222 7.04 17.72 -7.66
N LEU A 223 7.70 18.85 -7.90
CA LEU A 223 7.49 20.10 -7.16
C LEU A 223 6.09 20.66 -7.38
N LEU A 224 5.55 20.60 -8.62
CA LEU A 224 4.18 21.02 -8.91
C LEU A 224 3.15 20.22 -8.12
N ALA A 225 3.32 18.90 -7.97
CA ALA A 225 2.41 18.10 -7.17
C ALA A 225 2.42 18.51 -5.69
N ILE A 226 3.58 18.82 -5.13
CA ILE A 226 3.69 19.34 -3.76
C ILE A 226 3.08 20.74 -3.66
N ALA A 227 3.33 21.59 -4.65
CA ALA A 227 2.85 22.97 -4.69
C ALA A 227 1.32 23.07 -4.71
N LEU A 228 0.59 22.06 -5.24
CA LEU A 228 -0.88 22.02 -5.24
C LEU A 228 -1.49 22.24 -3.85
N TRP A 229 -0.80 21.79 -2.82
CA TRP A 229 -1.24 21.98 -1.44
C TRP A 229 -0.38 23.01 -0.70
N LEU A 230 0.95 22.89 -0.81
CA LEU A 230 1.88 23.66 0.00
C LEU A 230 1.78 25.17 -0.28
N VAL A 231 1.70 25.57 -1.56
CA VAL A 231 1.64 27.00 -1.93
C VAL A 231 0.36 27.67 -1.45
N PRO A 232 -0.86 27.14 -1.74
CA PRO A 232 -2.08 27.74 -1.20
C PRO A 232 -2.11 27.77 0.33
N MET A 233 -1.62 26.71 0.98
CA MET A 233 -1.58 26.62 2.44
C MET A 233 -0.68 27.72 3.04
N LEU A 234 0.54 27.89 2.53
CA LEU A 234 1.45 28.92 2.98
C LEU A 234 0.92 30.34 2.70
N TRP A 235 0.33 30.56 1.53
CA TRP A 235 -0.22 31.86 1.15
C TRP A 235 -1.38 32.26 2.06
N VAL A 236 -2.35 31.38 2.28
CA VAL A 236 -3.50 31.66 3.15
C VAL A 236 -3.09 31.78 4.62
N ALA A 237 -2.15 30.94 5.11
CA ALA A 237 -1.62 31.06 6.47
C ALA A 237 -0.97 32.45 6.69
N HIS A 238 -0.17 32.90 5.72
CA HIS A 238 0.45 34.22 5.76
C HIS A 238 -0.60 35.35 5.70
N ALA A 239 -1.61 35.23 4.84
CA ALA A 239 -2.68 36.23 4.71
C ALA A 239 -3.55 36.33 5.97
N ARG A 240 -3.82 35.21 6.66
CA ARG A 240 -4.56 35.22 7.95
C ARG A 240 -3.73 35.81 9.09
N GLY A 241 -2.42 35.69 9.09
CA GLY A 241 -1.46 36.37 9.98
C GLY A 241 -1.58 36.07 11.47
N THR A 242 -2.29 35.00 11.87
CA THR A 242 -2.44 34.64 13.29
C THR A 242 -1.38 33.67 13.76
N ALA A 243 -1.07 33.67 15.06
CA ALA A 243 -0.11 32.76 15.67
C ALA A 243 -0.51 31.29 15.50
N GLU A 244 -1.82 30.99 15.44
CA GLU A 244 -2.36 29.64 15.25
C GLU A 244 -1.96 29.05 13.89
N TYR A 245 -2.12 29.81 12.79
CA TYR A 245 -1.72 29.36 11.45
C TYR A 245 -0.20 29.25 11.29
N ALA A 246 0.55 30.16 11.94
CA ALA A 246 2.01 30.07 11.97
C ALA A 246 2.48 28.79 12.71
N ALA A 247 1.85 28.47 13.83
CA ALA A 247 2.12 27.22 14.58
C ALA A 247 1.75 25.99 13.76
N TYR A 248 0.60 25.99 13.07
CA TYR A 248 0.21 24.89 12.16
C TYR A 248 1.26 24.64 11.07
N VAL A 249 1.72 25.69 10.39
CA VAL A 249 2.76 25.58 9.34
C VAL A 249 4.06 25.03 9.92
N SER A 250 4.50 25.54 11.08
CA SER A 250 5.71 25.06 11.76
C SER A 250 5.58 23.60 12.15
N ASP A 251 4.44 23.18 12.71
CA ASP A 251 4.24 21.81 13.16
C ASP A 251 4.22 20.83 12.00
N ILE A 252 3.44 21.10 10.94
CA ILE A 252 3.30 20.17 9.81
C ILE A 252 4.57 20.03 8.96
N LEU A 253 5.38 21.10 8.84
CA LEU A 253 6.61 21.07 8.03
C LEU A 253 7.83 20.56 8.80
N PHE A 254 7.99 20.97 10.06
CA PHE A 254 9.22 20.74 10.81
C PHE A 254 9.05 19.72 11.94
N HIS A 255 8.06 19.91 12.83
CA HIS A 255 7.93 19.07 14.02
C HIS A 255 7.55 17.64 13.68
N GLN A 256 6.64 17.43 12.70
CA GLN A 256 6.25 16.08 12.26
C GLN A 256 7.40 15.32 11.63
N THR A 257 8.37 16.01 11.03
CA THR A 257 9.58 15.39 10.45
C THR A 257 10.63 15.13 11.54
N ALA A 258 10.96 16.12 12.35
CA ALA A 258 11.98 16.01 13.40
C ALA A 258 11.62 14.96 14.47
N LYS A 259 10.41 15.01 15.01
CA LYS A 259 9.92 14.06 16.05
C LYS A 259 10.02 12.59 15.62
N ARG A 260 9.87 12.29 14.33
CA ARG A 260 10.01 10.91 13.82
C ARG A 260 11.44 10.40 13.82
N TYR A 261 12.42 11.27 13.63
CA TYR A 261 13.84 10.89 13.66
C TYR A 261 14.38 10.78 15.08
N GLU A 262 13.90 11.59 16.00
CA GLU A 262 14.38 11.59 17.40
C GLU A 262 13.88 10.37 18.22
N GLY A 263 12.97 9.56 17.70
CA GLY A 263 12.52 8.33 18.36
C GLY A 263 11.73 8.52 19.66
N SER A 264 11.51 9.78 20.08
CA SER A 264 10.98 10.14 21.39
C SER A 264 9.44 10.17 21.47
N VAL A 265 8.72 10.04 20.35
CA VAL A 265 7.27 10.18 20.32
C VAL A 265 6.56 8.85 20.06
N GLY A 266 5.80 8.38 21.04
CA GLY A 266 4.74 7.39 20.87
C GLY A 266 5.10 5.92 21.09
N GLY A 267 6.20 5.57 21.75
CA GLY A 267 6.45 4.16 22.16
C GLY A 267 6.76 3.19 20.99
N HIS A 268 7.10 3.70 19.80
CA HIS A 268 7.41 2.90 18.61
C HIS A 268 8.92 2.69 18.37
N ALA A 269 9.76 2.90 19.38
CA ALA A 269 11.18 2.60 19.28
C ALA A 269 11.39 1.10 19.05
N GLN A 270 12.04 0.75 17.93
CA GLN A 270 12.27 -0.63 17.54
C GLN A 270 13.71 -0.81 17.05
N PRO A 271 14.32 -2.01 17.20
CA PRO A 271 15.69 -2.27 16.82
C PRO A 271 15.88 -2.13 15.28
N PHE A 272 17.14 -1.95 14.86
CA PHE A 272 17.48 -1.79 13.43
C PHE A 272 16.95 -2.93 12.56
N TRP A 273 16.97 -4.15 13.03
CA TRP A 273 16.53 -5.36 12.31
C TRP A 273 15.03 -5.63 12.35
N TYR A 274 14.23 -4.72 12.94
CA TYR A 274 12.76 -4.85 13.08
C TYR A 274 12.04 -5.27 11.79
N TYR A 275 12.51 -4.80 10.64
CA TYR A 275 11.85 -5.10 9.36
C TYR A 275 12.12 -6.50 8.80
N LEU A 276 13.08 -7.26 9.32
CA LEU A 276 13.29 -8.65 8.89
C LEU A 276 12.07 -9.54 9.22
N PRO A 277 11.59 -9.63 10.46
CA PRO A 277 10.37 -10.35 10.76
C PRO A 277 9.13 -9.76 10.06
N VAL A 278 9.06 -8.43 9.85
CA VAL A 278 7.95 -7.81 9.10
C VAL A 278 7.90 -8.34 7.67
N LEU A 279 9.00 -8.40 6.95
CA LEU A 279 9.07 -8.96 5.59
C LEU A 279 8.64 -10.43 5.53
N LEU A 280 8.86 -11.20 6.60
CA LEU A 280 8.49 -12.61 6.65
C LEU A 280 7.01 -12.80 7.03
N LEU A 281 6.54 -12.13 8.08
CA LEU A 281 5.23 -12.38 8.67
C LEU A 281 4.12 -11.57 8.01
N HIS A 282 4.35 -10.27 7.78
CA HIS A 282 3.31 -9.40 7.22
C HIS A 282 3.14 -9.56 5.70
N PHE A 283 4.18 -10.03 5.00
CA PHE A 283 4.10 -10.34 3.57
C PHE A 283 3.75 -11.81 3.30
N PHE A 284 3.38 -12.58 4.35
CA PHE A 284 2.86 -13.93 4.18
C PHE A 284 1.55 -13.90 3.36
N PRO A 285 1.31 -14.85 2.44
CA PRO A 285 2.13 -16.03 2.09
C PRO A 285 3.23 -15.75 1.05
N LEU A 286 3.36 -14.53 0.51
CA LEU A 286 4.38 -14.17 -0.49
C LEU A 286 5.81 -14.51 -0.01
N SER A 287 6.08 -14.29 1.27
CA SER A 287 7.39 -14.57 1.89
C SER A 287 7.86 -16.02 1.75
N LEU A 288 6.95 -16.99 1.57
CA LEU A 288 7.30 -18.39 1.29
C LEU A 288 8.05 -18.58 -0.02
N ALA A 289 7.98 -17.60 -0.93
CA ALA A 289 8.68 -17.63 -2.20
C ALA A 289 10.15 -17.20 -2.12
N TYR A 290 10.57 -16.51 -1.05
CA TYR A 290 11.93 -15.97 -0.93
C TYR A 290 13.03 -17.03 -1.12
N PRO A 291 13.00 -18.19 -0.44
CA PRO A 291 14.06 -19.19 -0.59
C PRO A 291 14.18 -19.71 -2.02
N GLY A 292 13.06 -19.92 -2.71
CA GLY A 292 13.03 -20.38 -4.10
C GLY A 292 13.56 -19.34 -5.10
N ALA A 293 13.39 -18.06 -4.80
CA ALA A 293 13.81 -16.96 -5.66
C ALA A 293 15.29 -16.58 -5.50
N LEU A 294 15.94 -16.93 -4.39
CA LEU A 294 17.32 -16.51 -4.11
C LEU A 294 18.30 -16.84 -5.25
N ARG A 295 18.25 -18.09 -5.76
CA ARG A 295 19.12 -18.52 -6.87
C ARG A 295 18.80 -17.75 -8.17
N PHE A 296 17.53 -17.47 -8.43
CA PHE A 296 17.09 -16.68 -9.58
C PHE A 296 17.61 -15.24 -9.49
N TRP A 297 17.46 -14.61 -8.33
CA TRP A 297 17.97 -13.25 -8.09
C TRP A 297 19.48 -13.17 -8.19
N GLN A 298 20.20 -14.11 -7.56
CA GLN A 298 21.67 -14.16 -7.61
C GLN A 298 22.20 -14.30 -9.05
N ARG A 299 21.59 -15.18 -9.85
CA ARG A 299 21.97 -15.36 -11.26
C ARG A 299 21.66 -14.11 -12.07
N GLY A 300 20.41 -13.60 -12.00
CA GLY A 300 20.01 -12.43 -12.75
C GLY A 300 20.85 -11.19 -12.41
N LEU A 301 21.20 -10.98 -11.14
CA LEU A 301 22.09 -9.87 -10.74
C LEU A 301 23.53 -10.07 -11.24
N LYS A 302 24.04 -11.31 -11.27
CA LYS A 302 25.36 -11.61 -11.85
C LYS A 302 25.36 -11.42 -13.36
N ASP A 303 24.25 -11.76 -14.02
CA ASP A 303 24.09 -11.65 -15.48
C ASP A 303 23.72 -10.22 -15.93
N GLY A 304 23.61 -9.26 -14.99
CA GLY A 304 23.33 -7.86 -15.29
C GLY A 304 21.86 -7.54 -15.60
N ASP A 305 20.90 -8.34 -15.10
CA ASP A 305 19.47 -8.05 -15.29
C ASP A 305 19.05 -6.77 -14.53
N ALA A 306 18.96 -5.66 -15.25
CA ALA A 306 18.59 -4.37 -14.71
C ALA A 306 17.19 -4.36 -14.08
N ARG A 307 16.26 -5.21 -14.52
CA ARG A 307 14.91 -5.32 -13.93
C ARG A 307 15.00 -5.74 -12.46
N LEU A 308 15.76 -6.80 -12.21
CA LEU A 308 15.97 -7.32 -10.84
C LEU A 308 16.75 -6.33 -9.98
N LEU A 309 17.77 -5.68 -10.55
CA LEU A 309 18.54 -4.67 -9.83
C LEU A 309 17.67 -3.50 -9.37
N LEU A 310 16.82 -2.95 -10.26
CA LEU A 310 15.98 -1.81 -9.92
C LEU A 310 14.92 -2.20 -8.88
N LEU A 311 14.26 -3.34 -9.01
CA LEU A 311 13.22 -3.78 -8.09
C LEU A 311 13.78 -4.11 -6.70
N LEU A 312 14.84 -4.93 -6.64
CA LEU A 312 15.44 -5.37 -5.38
C LEU A 312 16.27 -4.26 -4.75
N GLY A 313 17.05 -3.51 -5.53
CA GLY A 313 17.88 -2.41 -5.07
C GLY A 313 17.04 -1.29 -4.47
N TRP A 314 15.95 -0.90 -5.12
CA TRP A 314 15.01 0.07 -4.57
C TRP A 314 14.35 -0.46 -3.28
N SER A 315 13.87 -1.71 -3.28
CA SER A 315 13.28 -2.32 -2.10
C SER A 315 14.24 -2.32 -0.92
N LEU A 316 15.50 -2.68 -1.16
CA LEU A 316 16.55 -2.67 -0.13
C LEU A 316 16.81 -1.26 0.40
N LEU A 317 16.89 -0.26 -0.47
CA LEU A 317 17.09 1.15 -0.08
C LEU A 317 15.95 1.65 0.81
N VAL A 318 14.70 1.30 0.49
CA VAL A 318 13.53 1.69 1.31
C VAL A 318 13.55 0.98 2.66
N VAL A 319 13.85 -0.33 2.70
CA VAL A 319 13.99 -1.07 3.97
C VAL A 319 15.10 -0.47 4.81
N PHE A 320 16.25 -0.19 4.20
CA PHE A 320 17.39 0.43 4.88
C PHE A 320 17.04 1.82 5.45
N PHE A 321 16.38 2.67 4.63
CA PHE A 321 15.94 4.00 5.05
C PHE A 321 15.07 3.93 6.32
N PHE A 322 14.04 3.08 6.32
CA PHE A 322 13.18 2.95 7.50
C PHE A 322 13.86 2.25 8.68
N SER A 323 14.87 1.40 8.42
CA SER A 323 15.64 0.76 9.49
C SER A 323 16.51 1.76 10.28
N LEU A 324 16.90 2.87 9.66
CA LEU A 324 17.64 3.95 10.32
C LEU A 324 16.74 4.82 11.20
N ALA A 325 15.44 4.90 10.94
CA ALA A 325 14.51 5.69 11.73
C ALA A 325 14.34 5.07 13.14
N GLY A 326 14.25 5.91 14.18
CA GLY A 326 14.00 5.46 15.55
C GLY A 326 12.61 4.82 15.71
N GLY A 327 11.56 5.52 15.30
CA GLY A 327 10.20 5.01 15.33
C GLY A 327 9.86 4.16 14.10
N LYS A 328 9.48 2.89 14.31
CA LYS A 328 9.19 1.94 13.24
C LYS A 328 7.78 1.36 13.37
N ARG A 329 7.11 1.20 12.23
CA ARG A 329 5.82 0.48 12.14
C ARG A 329 5.85 -0.43 10.90
N GLU A 330 5.16 -1.56 10.99
CA GLU A 330 5.08 -2.57 9.93
C GLU A 330 4.51 -2.01 8.62
N VAL A 331 3.60 -1.05 8.72
CA VAL A 331 2.94 -0.41 7.57
C VAL A 331 3.90 0.42 6.69
N TYR A 332 5.06 0.82 7.21
CA TYR A 332 6.01 1.63 6.43
C TYR A 332 6.60 0.86 5.24
N LEU A 333 6.62 -0.48 5.31
CA LEU A 333 7.08 -1.32 4.21
C LEU A 333 6.02 -1.66 3.17
N MET A 334 4.77 -1.21 3.32
CA MET A 334 3.72 -1.49 2.32
C MET A 334 4.12 -1.13 0.88
N PRO A 335 4.78 0.01 0.60
CA PRO A 335 5.20 0.34 -0.77
C PRO A 335 6.21 -0.64 -1.37
N VAL A 336 6.94 -1.39 -0.54
CA VAL A 336 7.92 -2.40 -0.99
C VAL A 336 7.23 -3.65 -1.54
N LEU A 337 6.02 -3.96 -1.05
CA LEU A 337 5.30 -5.19 -1.40
C LEU A 337 5.09 -5.38 -2.91
N PRO A 338 4.59 -4.39 -3.69
CA PRO A 338 4.42 -4.54 -5.14
C PRO A 338 5.74 -4.80 -5.88
N MET A 339 6.83 -4.15 -5.47
CA MET A 339 8.14 -4.29 -6.11
C MET A 339 8.77 -5.66 -5.80
N LEU A 340 8.66 -6.15 -4.56
CA LEU A 340 9.06 -7.51 -4.21
C LEU A 340 8.21 -8.58 -4.90
N ALA A 341 6.90 -8.37 -5.00
CA ALA A 341 6.01 -9.26 -5.73
C ALA A 341 6.41 -9.37 -7.21
N LEU A 342 6.78 -8.25 -7.85
CA LEU A 342 7.31 -8.22 -9.20
C LEU A 342 8.64 -8.98 -9.32
N ALA A 343 9.57 -8.80 -8.38
CA ALA A 343 10.85 -9.51 -8.39
C ALA A 343 10.72 -11.03 -8.17
N LEU A 344 9.67 -11.45 -7.45
CA LEU A 344 9.35 -12.86 -7.16
C LEU A 344 8.54 -13.53 -8.28
N ALA A 345 7.69 -12.77 -8.98
CA ALA A 345 6.68 -13.29 -9.87
C ALA A 345 7.18 -14.28 -10.94
N PRO A 346 8.39 -14.12 -11.53
CA PRO A 346 8.91 -15.12 -12.47
C PRO A 346 9.11 -16.50 -11.87
N THR A 347 9.30 -16.62 -10.56
CA THR A 347 9.52 -17.89 -9.85
C THR A 347 8.25 -18.45 -9.19
N LEU A 348 7.17 -17.67 -9.11
CA LEU A 348 5.97 -18.04 -8.35
C LEU A 348 5.28 -19.28 -8.90
N GLN A 349 5.29 -19.51 -10.22
CA GLN A 349 4.71 -20.73 -10.78
C GLN A 349 5.39 -21.99 -10.23
N GLN A 350 6.72 -22.00 -10.13
CA GLN A 350 7.48 -23.10 -9.55
C GLN A 350 7.24 -23.21 -8.03
N THR A 351 7.15 -22.06 -7.37
CA THR A 351 6.88 -21.98 -5.92
C THR A 351 5.53 -22.61 -5.57
N VAL A 352 4.45 -22.25 -6.29
CA VAL A 352 3.09 -22.78 -6.05
C VAL A 352 3.00 -24.27 -6.39
N SER A 353 3.84 -24.77 -7.31
CA SER A 353 3.91 -26.18 -7.66
C SER A 353 4.65 -27.03 -6.60
N ASN A 354 5.39 -26.40 -5.70
CA ASN A 354 6.14 -27.10 -4.67
C ASN A 354 5.20 -27.68 -3.59
N ARG A 355 5.24 -29.02 -3.43
CA ARG A 355 4.39 -29.75 -2.48
C ARG A 355 4.51 -29.25 -1.02
N TRP A 356 5.69 -28.84 -0.59
CA TRP A 356 5.92 -28.35 0.75
C TRP A 356 5.29 -26.96 0.97
N ILE A 357 5.43 -26.07 0.00
CA ILE A 357 4.82 -24.73 0.07
C ILE A 357 3.29 -24.87 0.08
N ARG A 358 2.72 -25.71 -0.78
CA ARG A 358 1.28 -26.01 -0.77
C ARG A 358 0.82 -26.56 0.59
N ARG A 359 1.55 -27.49 1.18
CA ARG A 359 1.24 -28.03 2.51
C ARG A 359 1.29 -26.97 3.60
N ILE A 360 2.33 -26.12 3.62
CA ILE A 360 2.45 -25.02 4.60
C ILE A 360 1.31 -24.03 4.43
N THR A 361 0.99 -23.61 3.20
CA THR A 361 -0.12 -22.70 2.93
C THR A 361 -1.46 -23.33 3.34
N TRP A 362 -1.67 -24.60 3.02
CA TRP A 362 -2.86 -25.35 3.43
C TRP A 362 -2.98 -25.45 4.95
N LEU A 363 -1.91 -25.80 5.65
CA LEU A 363 -1.92 -25.88 7.14
C LEU A 363 -2.17 -24.50 7.76
N ALA A 364 -1.58 -23.44 7.23
CA ALA A 364 -1.81 -22.08 7.72
C ALA A 364 -3.27 -21.64 7.49
N ALA A 365 -3.84 -21.97 6.33
CA ALA A 365 -5.24 -21.69 6.02
C ALA A 365 -6.19 -22.50 6.92
N LEU A 366 -5.91 -23.78 7.12
CA LEU A 366 -6.68 -24.64 8.04
C LEU A 366 -6.60 -24.11 9.48
N ALA A 367 -5.41 -23.75 9.95
CA ALA A 367 -5.23 -23.17 11.28
C ALA A 367 -6.01 -21.87 11.45
N ALA A 368 -6.00 -20.99 10.44
CA ALA A 368 -6.81 -19.77 10.45
C ALA A 368 -8.32 -20.08 10.52
N GLY A 369 -8.79 -21.06 9.75
CA GLY A 369 -10.18 -21.55 9.82
C GLY A 369 -10.56 -22.08 11.21
N VAL A 370 -9.72 -22.92 11.80
CA VAL A 370 -9.93 -23.47 13.17
C VAL A 370 -9.94 -22.35 14.21
N VAL A 371 -9.06 -21.36 14.10
CA VAL A 371 -9.04 -20.18 15.01
C VAL A 371 -10.31 -19.36 14.87
N LEU A 372 -10.81 -19.13 13.65
CA LEU A 372 -12.07 -18.41 13.43
C LEU A 372 -13.28 -19.15 13.99
N VAL A 373 -13.37 -20.48 13.75
CA VAL A 373 -14.46 -21.31 14.32
C VAL A 373 -14.36 -21.35 15.83
N GLY A 374 -13.20 -21.71 16.36
CA GLY A 374 -12.98 -21.83 17.81
C GLY A 374 -13.18 -20.51 18.54
N GLY A 375 -12.62 -19.43 18.00
CA GLY A 375 -12.78 -18.08 18.55
C GLY A 375 -14.24 -17.60 18.49
N GLY A 376 -14.94 -17.87 17.40
CA GLY A 376 -16.37 -17.57 17.27
C GLY A 376 -17.22 -18.32 18.30
N ILE A 377 -17.01 -19.63 18.47
CA ILE A 377 -17.69 -20.44 19.49
C ILE A 377 -17.36 -19.94 20.90
N TRP A 378 -16.08 -19.70 21.21
CA TRP A 378 -15.61 -19.17 22.47
C TRP A 378 -16.28 -17.85 22.85
N ALA A 379 -16.38 -16.95 21.88
CA ALA A 379 -17.06 -15.68 22.04
C ALA A 379 -18.58 -15.85 22.25
N MET A 380 -19.23 -16.77 21.52
CA MET A 380 -20.66 -17.06 21.69
C MET A 380 -20.99 -17.65 23.07
N LEU A 381 -20.08 -18.42 23.64
CA LEU A 381 -20.21 -18.96 24.98
C LEU A 381 -19.99 -17.93 26.12
N GLY A 382 -19.71 -16.66 25.75
CA GLY A 382 -19.54 -15.59 26.72
C GLY A 382 -18.15 -15.50 27.36
N HIS A 383 -17.21 -16.33 26.94
CA HIS A 383 -15.86 -16.36 27.53
C HIS A 383 -14.94 -15.24 27.07
N TRP A 384 -15.33 -14.48 26.03
CA TRP A 384 -14.53 -13.36 25.50
C TRP A 384 -15.11 -12.02 25.94
N THR A 385 -15.12 -11.77 27.24
CA THR A 385 -15.76 -10.60 27.87
C THR A 385 -15.20 -9.26 27.36
N SER A 386 -13.87 -9.14 27.18
CA SER A 386 -13.25 -7.91 26.68
C SER A 386 -13.67 -7.58 25.26
N MET A 387 -13.87 -8.57 24.40
CA MET A 387 -14.33 -8.37 23.03
C MET A 387 -15.83 -8.03 22.99
N GLN A 388 -16.64 -8.66 23.84
CA GLN A 388 -18.06 -8.34 23.97
C GLN A 388 -18.25 -6.89 24.44
N GLN A 389 -17.46 -6.45 25.41
CA GLN A 389 -17.49 -5.07 25.89
C GLN A 389 -17.12 -4.09 24.78
N GLN A 390 -16.08 -4.35 23.99
CA GLN A 390 -15.72 -3.53 22.84
C GLN A 390 -16.80 -3.49 21.75
N VAL A 391 -17.52 -4.60 21.54
CA VAL A 391 -18.64 -4.68 20.58
C VAL A 391 -19.81 -3.81 21.05
N LEU A 392 -20.12 -3.84 22.35
CA LEU A 392 -21.16 -3.00 22.97
C LEU A 392 -20.79 -1.51 22.93
N GLU A 393 -19.56 -1.16 23.31
CA GLU A 393 -19.04 0.22 23.25
C GLU A 393 -19.11 0.82 21.84
N ARG A 394 -19.09 -0.02 20.81
CA ARG A 394 -19.22 0.36 19.40
C ARG A 394 -20.64 0.38 18.87
N GLY A 395 -21.63 0.25 19.74
CA GLY A 395 -23.04 0.32 19.38
C GLY A 395 -23.53 -0.83 18.48
N LEU A 396 -22.81 -1.95 18.45
CA LEU A 396 -23.26 -3.14 17.72
C LEU A 396 -24.32 -3.86 18.56
N ALA A 397 -25.53 -3.96 18.00
CA ALA A 397 -26.68 -4.61 18.66
C ALA A 397 -26.39 -6.10 18.94
N ASP A 398 -27.15 -6.69 19.86
CA ASP A 398 -27.16 -8.11 20.16
C ASP A 398 -25.81 -8.72 20.53
N ASN A 399 -24.97 -7.98 21.27
CA ASN A 399 -23.64 -8.43 21.69
C ASN A 399 -22.76 -8.90 20.54
N GLY A 400 -23.05 -8.45 19.29
CA GLY A 400 -22.30 -8.83 18.10
C GLY A 400 -22.41 -10.32 17.73
N ARG A 401 -23.43 -11.05 18.19
CA ARG A 401 -23.60 -12.49 17.91
C ARG A 401 -23.48 -12.84 16.43
N TRP A 402 -24.00 -11.98 15.55
CA TRP A 402 -23.88 -12.17 14.11
C TRP A 402 -22.42 -12.17 13.62
N LEU A 403 -21.52 -11.41 14.26
CA LEU A 403 -20.08 -11.43 13.94
C LEU A 403 -19.45 -12.78 14.26
N TRP A 404 -19.86 -13.38 15.39
CA TRP A 404 -19.38 -14.71 15.80
C TRP A 404 -19.87 -15.78 14.85
N TRP A 405 -21.16 -15.74 14.47
CA TRP A 405 -21.71 -16.62 13.43
C TRP A 405 -20.99 -16.46 12.10
N MET A 406 -20.71 -15.23 11.69
CA MET A 406 -19.96 -14.98 10.46
C MET A 406 -18.56 -15.58 10.52
N GLY A 407 -17.84 -15.42 11.66
CA GLY A 407 -16.54 -16.05 11.88
C GLY A 407 -16.59 -17.57 11.80
N ILE A 408 -17.59 -18.19 12.42
CA ILE A 408 -17.82 -19.64 12.41
C ILE A 408 -18.12 -20.11 10.98
N CYS A 409 -19.05 -19.45 10.29
CA CYS A 409 -19.40 -19.82 8.90
C CYS A 409 -18.21 -19.67 7.95
N MET A 410 -17.48 -18.57 8.04
CA MET A 410 -16.28 -18.34 7.19
C MET A 410 -15.22 -19.38 7.47
N GLY A 411 -14.95 -19.69 8.75
CA GLY A 411 -13.98 -20.71 9.14
C GLY A 411 -14.39 -22.11 8.66
N ALA A 412 -15.68 -22.47 8.81
CA ALA A 412 -16.22 -23.75 8.36
C ALA A 412 -16.16 -23.90 6.82
N VAL A 413 -16.59 -22.87 6.08
CA VAL A 413 -16.49 -22.85 4.60
C VAL A 413 -15.04 -22.99 4.17
N HIS A 414 -14.15 -22.25 4.81
CA HIS A 414 -12.72 -22.32 4.50
C HIS A 414 -12.14 -23.72 4.74
N ALA A 415 -12.42 -24.30 5.91
CA ALA A 415 -11.99 -25.66 6.25
C ALA A 415 -12.58 -26.72 5.28
N CYS A 416 -13.86 -26.58 4.88
CA CYS A 416 -14.50 -27.47 3.92
C CYS A 416 -13.85 -27.36 2.54
N LEU A 417 -13.61 -26.14 2.02
CA LEU A 417 -12.95 -25.93 0.71
C LEU A 417 -11.54 -26.56 0.69
N GLU A 418 -10.80 -26.41 1.76
CA GLU A 418 -9.46 -26.99 1.91
C GLU A 418 -9.49 -28.53 1.99
N THR A 419 -10.48 -29.11 2.69
CA THR A 419 -10.60 -30.58 2.84
C THR A 419 -11.12 -31.27 1.58
N MET A 420 -12.01 -30.60 0.81
CA MET A 420 -12.53 -31.12 -0.46
C MET A 420 -11.46 -31.16 -1.57
N GLY A 421 -10.25 -30.66 -1.32
CA GLY A 421 -9.14 -30.77 -2.26
C GLY A 421 -9.43 -30.11 -3.59
N ILE A 422 -10.04 -28.91 -3.57
CA ILE A 422 -10.06 -28.02 -4.74
C ILE A 422 -8.58 -27.66 -5.01
N ARG A 423 -7.94 -28.60 -5.71
CA ARG A 423 -6.53 -28.65 -6.06
C ARG A 423 -6.26 -27.79 -7.29
#